data_0b4bbc677459c6d9472a24b33c3fd1c1
#
_entry.id   0b4bbc677459c6d9472a24b33c3fd1c1
#
_cell.length_a   1.000
_cell.length_b   1.000
_cell.length_c   1.000
_cell.angle_alpha   90.00
_cell.angle_beta   90.00
_cell.angle_gamma   90.00
#
_symmetry.space_group_name_H-M   'P 1'
#
loop_
_entity.id
_entity.type
_entity.pdbx_description
1 polymer ?
#
loop_
_entity_poly.entity_id
_entity_poly.type
_entity_poly.pdbx_seq_one_letter_code
_entity_poly.pdbx_strand_id
1 'polypeptide(L)'
;MEQLFEDIPLDKMNPSMTINATAAWLLALYCGVAKNNNIDLNLLQGTTQNDLLKEYLSRGTYIFPPKQSIKIISDMIIFCYKHIPKWNPTNICSYHLQEAGATPVQEVAFALSNAICILDSVRDSGQIPDDDFQKVVGRISFFVNAGIRFIEELCKMRAFTEMWDEICTTRYNVKDPKYKRFRYGVQVNSLGLTAQQPENNVARIIIEMLAVTLSKDSRARAVQLPGWNEALGLPRPWDQQWSLRFQQ
;
A
#
# COMPACT_ATOMS: atom_id res chain seq x y z
N MET A 1 5.97 11.62 18.94
CA MET A 1 4.83 10.70 18.79
C MET A 1 3.70 11.04 19.75
N GLU A 2 3.96 11.22 21.05
CA GLU A 2 2.92 11.62 22.02
C GLU A 2 2.21 12.90 21.61
N GLN A 3 2.94 13.98 21.34
CA GLN A 3 2.34 15.24 20.84
C GLN A 3 1.52 15.09 19.55
N LEU A 4 1.94 14.19 18.65
CA LEU A 4 1.23 13.96 17.39
C LEU A 4 -0.14 13.30 17.62
N PHE A 5 -0.25 12.45 18.63
CA PHE A 5 -1.45 11.69 18.94
C PHE A 5 -2.14 12.15 20.24
N GLU A 6 -1.82 13.35 20.71
CA GLU A 6 -2.50 13.97 21.85
C GLU A 6 -4.01 14.06 21.56
N ASP A 7 -4.82 13.66 22.51
CA ASP A 7 -6.29 13.61 22.42
C ASP A 7 -6.88 12.71 21.30
N ILE A 8 -6.04 11.87 20.68
CA ILE A 8 -6.49 10.94 19.64
C ILE A 8 -6.63 9.52 20.23
N PRO A 9 -7.83 8.91 20.20
CA PRO A 9 -8.05 7.57 20.75
C PRO A 9 -7.45 6.49 19.86
N LEU A 10 -6.24 6.01 20.17
CA LEU A 10 -5.48 5.06 19.34
C LEU A 10 -6.17 3.70 19.15
N ASP A 11 -6.99 3.28 20.11
CA ASP A 11 -7.79 2.04 20.05
C ASP A 11 -8.96 2.12 19.03
N LYS A 12 -9.33 3.35 18.62
CA LYS A 12 -10.43 3.61 17.67
C LYS A 12 -9.94 4.12 16.32
N MET A 13 -8.65 4.34 16.18
CA MET A 13 -8.03 4.89 14.98
C MET A 13 -7.50 3.80 14.05
N ASN A 14 -7.36 4.17 12.77
CA ASN A 14 -6.70 3.34 11.76
C ASN A 14 -5.73 4.20 10.94
N PRO A 15 -4.60 4.63 11.54
CA PRO A 15 -3.64 5.48 10.86
C PRO A 15 -2.92 4.73 9.74
N SER A 16 -2.58 5.46 8.68
CA SER A 16 -1.71 4.98 7.61
C SER A 16 -0.42 5.81 7.59
N MET A 17 0.71 5.13 7.72
CA MET A 17 2.02 5.76 7.78
C MET A 17 2.82 5.41 6.52
N THR A 18 3.07 6.41 5.66
CA THR A 18 3.84 6.26 4.42
C THR A 18 5.35 6.27 4.67
N ILE A 19 5.79 5.43 5.59
CA ILE A 19 7.19 5.32 6.03
C ILE A 19 7.79 3.99 5.63
N ASN A 20 9.07 4.00 5.30
CA ASN A 20 9.82 2.83 4.81
C ASN A 20 10.98 2.48 5.73
N ALA A 21 12.17 2.99 5.51
CA ALA A 21 13.36 2.59 6.27
C ALA A 21 13.25 2.82 7.79
N THR A 22 12.50 3.82 8.23
CA THR A 22 12.24 4.14 9.64
C THR A 22 10.92 3.57 10.18
N ALA A 23 10.24 2.71 9.42
CA ALA A 23 8.92 2.18 9.79
C ALA A 23 8.94 1.43 11.12
N ALA A 24 9.92 0.56 11.34
CA ALA A 24 10.03 -0.21 12.57
C ALA A 24 10.20 0.69 13.80
N TRP A 25 11.02 1.75 13.68
CA TRP A 25 11.24 2.71 14.75
C TRP A 25 9.97 3.52 15.06
N LEU A 26 9.31 4.05 14.05
CA LEU A 26 8.09 4.84 14.27
C LEU A 26 6.93 3.98 14.79
N LEU A 27 6.83 2.73 14.35
CA LEU A 27 5.85 1.79 14.91
C LEU A 27 6.16 1.48 16.39
N ALA A 28 7.42 1.31 16.74
CA ALA A 28 7.81 1.11 18.14
C ALA A 28 7.42 2.31 19.03
N LEU A 29 7.63 3.54 18.55
CA LEU A 29 7.19 4.75 19.25
C LEU A 29 5.66 4.80 19.37
N TYR A 30 4.92 4.42 18.33
CA TYR A 30 3.45 4.36 18.36
C TYR A 30 2.95 3.35 19.39
N CYS A 31 3.53 2.16 19.41
CA CYS A 31 3.24 1.14 20.44
C CYS A 31 3.61 1.62 21.85
N GLY A 32 4.70 2.39 21.99
CA GLY A 32 5.10 3.00 23.25
C GLY A 32 4.05 3.98 23.78
N VAL A 33 3.54 4.86 22.92
CA VAL A 33 2.45 5.80 23.30
C VAL A 33 1.20 5.04 23.72
N ALA A 34 0.82 3.98 22.99
CA ALA A 34 -0.32 3.14 23.35
C ALA A 34 -0.14 2.52 24.74
N LYS A 35 1.04 1.98 25.05
CA LYS A 35 1.34 1.41 26.36
C LYS A 35 1.30 2.45 27.47
N ASN A 36 1.89 3.64 27.26
CA ASN A 36 1.86 4.73 28.24
C ASN A 36 0.42 5.17 28.57
N ASN A 37 -0.47 5.08 27.58
CA ASN A 37 -1.89 5.40 27.73
C ASN A 37 -2.75 4.19 28.19
N ASN A 38 -2.12 3.07 28.61
CA ASN A 38 -2.80 1.84 29.03
C ASN A 38 -3.75 1.25 27.97
N ILE A 39 -3.43 1.40 26.68
CA ILE A 39 -4.18 0.84 25.56
C ILE A 39 -3.63 -0.55 25.22
N ASP A 40 -4.52 -1.53 25.13
CA ASP A 40 -4.15 -2.89 24.70
C ASP A 40 -3.67 -2.87 23.24
N LEU A 41 -2.45 -3.36 23.02
CA LEU A 41 -1.84 -3.44 21.69
C LEU A 41 -2.67 -4.27 20.70
N ASN A 42 -3.45 -5.25 21.16
CA ASN A 42 -4.35 -6.04 20.32
C ASN A 42 -5.48 -5.21 19.68
N LEU A 43 -5.76 -4.02 20.20
CA LEU A 43 -6.77 -3.12 19.65
C LEU A 43 -6.22 -2.25 18.52
N LEU A 44 -4.90 -2.05 18.48
CA LEU A 44 -4.27 -1.17 17.49
C LEU A 44 -4.52 -1.66 16.06
N GLN A 45 -4.99 -0.75 15.24
CA GLN A 45 -5.20 -0.93 13.81
C GLN A 45 -4.43 0.13 13.06
N GLY A 46 -3.96 -0.21 11.87
CA GLY A 46 -3.21 0.75 11.06
C GLY A 46 -2.42 0.07 9.96
N THR A 47 -1.67 0.87 9.25
CA THR A 47 -0.80 0.41 8.16
C THR A 47 0.52 1.16 8.19
N THR A 48 1.62 0.45 8.11
CA THR A 48 2.93 1.00 7.74
C THR A 48 3.24 0.58 6.31
N GLN A 49 3.78 1.50 5.50
CA GLN A 49 4.17 1.13 4.13
C GLN A 49 5.30 0.11 4.16
N ASN A 50 6.40 0.40 4.84
CA ASN A 50 7.47 -0.57 5.12
C ASN A 50 7.87 -1.42 3.89
N ASP A 51 7.87 -0.80 2.71
CA ASP A 51 8.30 -1.41 1.45
C ASP A 51 9.69 -0.89 1.10
N LEU A 52 10.72 -1.50 1.68
CA LEU A 52 12.09 -1.06 1.49
C LEU A 52 12.65 -1.48 0.13
N LEU A 53 12.11 -2.55 -0.49
CA LEU A 53 12.59 -3.02 -1.78
C LEU A 53 12.27 -2.03 -2.90
N LYS A 54 11.10 -1.42 -2.90
CA LYS A 54 10.75 -0.40 -3.90
C LYS A 54 11.67 0.84 -3.82
N GLU A 55 12.26 1.11 -2.67
CA GLU A 55 13.23 2.21 -2.52
C GLU A 55 14.48 1.99 -3.38
N TYR A 56 14.91 0.73 -3.54
CA TYR A 56 15.98 0.36 -4.46
C TYR A 56 15.54 0.39 -5.93
N LEU A 57 14.30 -0.02 -6.18
CA LEU A 57 13.80 -0.20 -7.55
C LEU A 57 13.41 1.12 -8.22
N SER A 58 12.94 2.12 -7.44
CA SER A 58 12.33 3.31 -8.04
C SER A 58 12.63 4.64 -7.39
N ARG A 59 12.94 4.69 -6.09
CA ARG A 59 13.05 5.97 -5.37
C ARG A 59 14.46 6.41 -4.98
N GLY A 60 15.38 5.48 -4.81
CA GLY A 60 16.76 5.79 -4.39
C GLY A 60 16.89 6.32 -2.96
N THR A 61 15.87 6.16 -2.11
CA THR A 61 15.84 6.68 -0.73
C THR A 61 16.03 5.57 0.30
N TYR A 62 16.92 4.65 0.05
CA TYR A 62 17.25 3.55 0.95
C TYR A 62 18.31 3.95 1.97
N ILE A 63 18.25 3.33 3.17
CA ILE A 63 19.24 3.52 4.25
C ILE A 63 20.03 2.22 4.44
N PHE A 64 19.40 1.05 4.35
CA PHE A 64 19.99 -0.25 4.61
C PHE A 64 20.18 -1.04 3.32
N PRO A 65 21.23 -1.92 3.23
CA PRO A 65 21.37 -2.82 2.10
C PRO A 65 20.16 -3.76 1.91
N PRO A 66 19.91 -4.30 0.70
CA PRO A 66 18.71 -5.10 0.41
C PRO A 66 18.47 -6.27 1.37
N LYS A 67 19.51 -7.04 1.70
CA LYS A 67 19.41 -8.19 2.61
C LYS A 67 18.93 -7.78 4.01
N GLN A 68 19.50 -6.70 4.56
CA GLN A 68 19.11 -6.15 5.86
C GLN A 68 17.72 -5.55 5.80
N SER A 69 17.36 -4.92 4.69
CA SER A 69 16.03 -4.37 4.47
C SER A 69 14.95 -5.46 4.51
N ILE A 70 15.16 -6.59 3.81
CA ILE A 70 14.24 -7.73 3.83
C ILE A 70 14.13 -8.29 5.26
N LYS A 71 15.25 -8.40 5.99
CA LYS A 71 15.21 -8.85 7.38
C LYS A 71 14.37 -7.92 8.26
N ILE A 72 14.54 -6.60 8.16
CA ILE A 72 13.77 -5.62 8.95
C ILE A 72 12.28 -5.73 8.63
N ILE A 73 11.91 -5.85 7.35
CA ILE A 73 10.52 -6.06 6.95
C ILE A 73 9.95 -7.33 7.59
N SER A 74 10.69 -8.45 7.50
CA SER A 74 10.27 -9.74 8.06
C SER A 74 10.13 -9.68 9.57
N ASP A 75 11.09 -9.11 10.28
CA ASP A 75 11.05 -8.97 11.74
C ASP A 75 9.82 -8.12 12.17
N MET A 76 9.52 -7.08 11.44
CA MET A 76 8.36 -6.23 11.71
C MET A 76 7.03 -6.96 11.46
N ILE A 77 6.93 -7.77 10.39
CA ILE A 77 5.76 -8.60 10.12
C ILE A 77 5.55 -9.61 11.26
N ILE A 78 6.61 -10.28 11.70
CA ILE A 78 6.57 -11.24 12.79
C ILE A 78 6.16 -10.57 14.11
N PHE A 79 6.70 -9.40 14.40
CA PHE A 79 6.30 -8.61 15.57
C PHE A 79 4.81 -8.27 15.52
N CYS A 80 4.33 -7.78 14.38
CA CYS A 80 2.91 -7.44 14.23
C CYS A 80 2.00 -8.66 14.39
N TYR A 81 2.37 -9.79 13.82
CA TYR A 81 1.62 -11.04 14.00
C TYR A 81 1.49 -11.42 15.48
N LYS A 82 2.57 -11.29 16.26
CA LYS A 82 2.61 -11.70 17.67
C LYS A 82 1.95 -10.71 18.64
N HIS A 83 2.03 -9.40 18.36
CA HIS A 83 1.72 -8.36 19.36
C HIS A 83 0.63 -7.37 18.92
N ILE A 84 0.46 -7.12 17.63
CA ILE A 84 -0.55 -6.18 17.10
C ILE A 84 -1.26 -6.79 15.88
N PRO A 85 -2.02 -7.87 16.06
CA PRO A 85 -2.50 -8.73 14.97
C PRO A 85 -3.47 -8.05 13.99
N LYS A 86 -3.98 -6.86 14.32
CA LYS A 86 -4.85 -6.08 13.43
C LYS A 86 -4.08 -5.09 12.56
N TRP A 87 -2.77 -4.93 12.76
CA TRP A 87 -1.92 -4.04 11.99
C TRP A 87 -1.59 -4.62 10.61
N ASN A 88 -1.50 -3.77 9.59
CA ASN A 88 -0.96 -4.13 8.28
C ASN A 88 0.52 -3.71 8.25
N PRO A 89 1.46 -4.65 8.44
CA PRO A 89 2.87 -4.33 8.65
C PRO A 89 3.60 -3.91 7.38
N THR A 90 3.04 -4.25 6.22
CA THR A 90 3.64 -3.97 4.92
C THR A 90 2.56 -3.64 3.89
N ASN A 91 2.82 -2.60 3.13
CA ASN A 91 2.04 -2.20 1.97
C ASN A 91 2.96 -2.17 0.75
N ILE A 92 2.79 -3.13 -0.15
CA ILE A 92 3.58 -3.22 -1.39
C ILE A 92 3.17 -2.06 -2.29
N CYS A 93 4.09 -1.11 -2.46
CA CYS A 93 3.79 0.16 -3.10
C CYS A 93 4.41 0.22 -4.50
N SER A 94 3.67 -0.22 -5.49
CA SER A 94 4.14 -0.35 -6.88
C SER A 94 3.88 0.87 -7.75
N TYR A 95 3.07 1.83 -7.31
CA TYR A 95 2.80 3.01 -8.13
C TYR A 95 4.07 3.81 -8.46
N HIS A 96 5.05 3.82 -7.58
CA HIS A 96 6.35 4.44 -7.83
C HIS A 96 7.12 3.77 -8.97
N LEU A 97 6.93 2.47 -9.19
CA LEU A 97 7.57 1.74 -10.29
C LEU A 97 7.02 2.23 -11.63
N GLN A 98 5.71 2.40 -11.74
CA GLN A 98 5.09 2.93 -12.95
C GLN A 98 5.47 4.40 -13.18
N GLU A 99 5.53 5.22 -12.14
CA GLU A 99 6.01 6.60 -12.23
C GLU A 99 7.49 6.67 -12.62
N ALA A 100 8.29 5.66 -12.29
CA ALA A 100 9.67 5.52 -12.76
C ALA A 100 9.81 4.94 -14.17
N GLY A 101 8.69 4.63 -14.85
CA GLY A 101 8.67 4.20 -16.25
C GLY A 101 8.32 2.73 -16.48
N ALA A 102 7.96 1.96 -15.44
CA ALA A 102 7.48 0.60 -15.62
C ALA A 102 6.15 0.57 -16.37
N THR A 103 6.01 -0.38 -17.29
CA THR A 103 4.72 -0.65 -17.94
C THR A 103 3.72 -1.27 -16.97
N PRO A 104 2.39 -1.26 -17.24
CA PRO A 104 1.41 -1.92 -16.40
C PRO A 104 1.72 -3.40 -16.14
N VAL A 105 2.23 -4.13 -17.13
CA VAL A 105 2.65 -5.53 -16.99
C VAL A 105 3.84 -5.68 -16.05
N GLN A 106 4.84 -4.81 -16.19
CA GLN A 106 6.01 -4.79 -15.31
C GLN A 106 5.63 -4.42 -13.87
N GLU A 107 4.68 -3.50 -13.69
CA GLU A 107 4.17 -3.15 -12.36
C GLU A 107 3.57 -4.38 -11.66
N VAL A 108 2.71 -5.14 -12.35
CA VAL A 108 2.14 -6.39 -11.80
C VAL A 108 3.25 -7.38 -11.42
N ALA A 109 4.17 -7.64 -12.34
CA ALA A 109 5.25 -8.60 -12.12
C ALA A 109 6.14 -8.22 -10.94
N PHE A 110 6.57 -6.97 -10.86
CA PHE A 110 7.46 -6.50 -9.80
C PHE A 110 6.76 -6.43 -8.44
N ALA A 111 5.51 -5.97 -8.40
CA ALA A 111 4.75 -5.91 -7.14
C ALA A 111 4.50 -7.30 -6.55
N LEU A 112 4.08 -8.26 -7.36
CA LEU A 112 3.84 -9.62 -6.90
C LEU A 112 5.14 -10.34 -6.54
N SER A 113 6.23 -10.13 -7.29
CA SER A 113 7.56 -10.66 -6.95
C SER A 113 8.08 -10.09 -5.63
N ASN A 114 7.87 -8.80 -5.38
CA ASN A 114 8.21 -8.16 -4.11
C ASN A 114 7.44 -8.78 -2.94
N ALA A 115 6.13 -8.96 -3.09
CA ALA A 115 5.29 -9.61 -2.09
C ALA A 115 5.75 -11.05 -1.80
N ILE A 116 6.07 -11.82 -2.84
CA ILE A 116 6.59 -13.19 -2.73
C ILE A 116 7.92 -13.20 -1.97
N CYS A 117 8.86 -12.34 -2.35
CA CYS A 117 10.17 -12.24 -1.70
C CYS A 117 10.04 -11.99 -0.19
N ILE A 118 9.17 -11.06 0.19
CA ILE A 118 8.92 -10.73 1.60
C ILE A 118 8.26 -11.91 2.33
N LEU A 119 7.21 -12.49 1.77
CA LEU A 119 6.48 -13.61 2.40
C LEU A 119 7.35 -14.85 2.53
N ASP A 120 8.17 -15.19 1.53
CA ASP A 120 9.12 -16.29 1.60
C ASP A 120 10.13 -16.07 2.71
N SER A 121 10.68 -14.85 2.84
CA SER A 121 11.61 -14.52 3.93
C SER A 121 10.97 -14.69 5.33
N VAL A 122 9.69 -14.33 5.47
CA VAL A 122 8.96 -14.55 6.73
C VAL A 122 8.75 -16.03 6.98
N ARG A 123 8.33 -16.80 5.98
CA ARG A 123 8.11 -18.26 6.09
C ARG A 123 9.39 -18.99 6.45
N ASP A 124 10.49 -18.66 5.76
CA ASP A 124 11.80 -19.30 5.95
C ASP A 124 12.40 -19.01 7.33
N SER A 125 11.93 -17.97 8.02
CA SER A 125 12.33 -17.69 9.40
C SER A 125 11.87 -18.75 10.40
N GLY A 126 10.84 -19.54 10.06
CA GLY A 126 10.24 -20.57 10.92
C GLY A 126 9.54 -20.04 12.18
N GLN A 127 9.36 -18.70 12.31
CA GLN A 127 8.82 -18.09 13.52
C GLN A 127 7.29 -18.03 13.57
N ILE A 128 6.62 -18.39 12.49
CA ILE A 128 5.16 -18.40 12.37
C ILE A 128 4.73 -19.82 12.01
N PRO A 129 3.79 -20.44 12.75
CA PRO A 129 3.27 -21.75 12.42
C PRO A 129 2.64 -21.79 11.04
N ASP A 130 2.80 -22.89 10.30
CA ASP A 130 2.27 -23.04 8.93
C ASP A 130 0.75 -22.83 8.87
N ASP A 131 0.00 -23.34 9.84
CA ASP A 131 -1.45 -23.16 9.91
C ASP A 131 -1.87 -21.69 10.07
N ASP A 132 -1.03 -20.90 10.68
CA ASP A 132 -1.27 -19.48 10.93
C ASP A 132 -0.71 -18.56 9.85
N PHE A 133 0.13 -19.07 8.94
CA PHE A 133 0.79 -18.27 7.92
C PHE A 133 -0.21 -17.52 7.01
N GLN A 134 -1.39 -18.09 6.78
CA GLN A 134 -2.47 -17.41 6.07
C GLN A 134 -2.91 -16.09 6.72
N LYS A 135 -2.77 -15.93 8.04
CA LYS A 135 -3.06 -14.68 8.75
C LYS A 135 -2.06 -13.59 8.37
N VAL A 136 -0.80 -13.96 8.15
CA VAL A 136 0.26 -13.05 7.68
C VAL A 136 -0.02 -12.62 6.24
N VAL A 137 -0.28 -13.58 5.34
CA VAL A 137 -0.63 -13.29 3.95
C VAL A 137 -1.81 -12.31 3.88
N GLY A 138 -2.85 -12.54 4.69
CA GLY A 138 -4.02 -11.67 4.75
C GLY A 138 -3.76 -10.26 5.30
N ARG A 139 -2.56 -9.97 5.84
CA ARG A 139 -2.18 -8.63 6.30
C ARG A 139 -1.34 -7.85 5.29
N ILE A 140 -0.88 -8.47 4.23
CA ILE A 140 -0.25 -7.74 3.12
C ILE A 140 -1.31 -6.89 2.42
N SER A 141 -0.95 -5.67 2.09
CA SER A 141 -1.75 -4.77 1.28
C SER A 141 -0.91 -4.17 0.16
N PHE A 142 -1.56 -3.57 -0.82
CA PHE A 142 -0.90 -3.03 -2.01
C PHE A 142 -1.32 -1.59 -2.24
N PHE A 143 -0.46 -0.83 -2.92
CA PHE A 143 -0.78 0.50 -3.40
C PHE A 143 -0.24 0.65 -4.83
N VAL A 144 -1.16 0.64 -5.79
CA VAL A 144 -0.85 0.52 -7.22
C VAL A 144 -1.19 1.80 -7.95
N ASN A 145 -0.77 1.92 -9.20
CA ASN A 145 -1.02 3.08 -10.04
C ASN A 145 -2.26 2.89 -10.94
N ALA A 146 -2.85 3.98 -11.41
CA ALA A 146 -3.80 4.00 -12.52
C ALA A 146 -3.49 5.16 -13.44
N GLY A 147 -3.06 4.86 -14.67
CA GLY A 147 -2.72 5.84 -15.68
C GLY A 147 -3.79 6.00 -16.75
N ILE A 148 -3.51 6.84 -17.75
CA ILE A 148 -4.47 7.23 -18.80
C ILE A 148 -4.83 6.11 -19.78
N ARG A 149 -4.06 5.01 -19.83
CA ARG A 149 -4.35 3.87 -20.68
C ARG A 149 -5.49 3.03 -20.11
N PHE A 150 -6.66 3.60 -20.08
CA PHE A 150 -7.87 3.14 -19.41
C PHE A 150 -8.10 1.62 -19.47
N ILE A 151 -8.04 1.02 -20.67
CA ILE A 151 -8.30 -0.41 -20.83
C ILE A 151 -7.19 -1.27 -20.21
N GLU A 152 -5.93 -0.89 -20.41
CA GLU A 152 -4.79 -1.60 -19.83
C GLU A 152 -4.85 -1.55 -18.30
N GLU A 153 -5.15 -0.40 -17.73
CA GLU A 153 -5.24 -0.19 -16.29
C GLU A 153 -6.41 -0.98 -15.68
N LEU A 154 -7.54 -1.00 -16.34
CA LEU A 154 -8.69 -1.83 -15.95
C LEU A 154 -8.32 -3.32 -15.95
N CYS A 155 -7.66 -3.80 -16.99
CA CYS A 155 -7.19 -5.18 -17.08
C CYS A 155 -6.14 -5.49 -16.01
N LYS A 156 -5.23 -4.55 -15.75
CA LYS A 156 -4.20 -4.66 -14.70
C LYS A 156 -4.82 -4.91 -13.31
N MET A 157 -5.84 -4.15 -12.92
CA MET A 157 -6.50 -4.34 -11.62
C MET A 157 -7.10 -5.73 -11.48
N ARG A 158 -7.68 -6.27 -12.56
CA ARG A 158 -8.22 -7.63 -12.59
C ARG A 158 -7.12 -8.68 -12.53
N ALA A 159 -6.06 -8.51 -13.33
CA ALA A 159 -4.90 -9.40 -13.30
C ALA A 159 -4.25 -9.49 -11.92
N PHE A 160 -4.06 -8.37 -11.24
CA PHE A 160 -3.56 -8.36 -9.86
C PHE A 160 -4.42 -9.23 -8.95
N THR A 161 -5.73 -9.12 -9.04
CA THR A 161 -6.66 -9.86 -8.18
C THR A 161 -6.59 -11.37 -8.44
N GLU A 162 -6.60 -11.78 -9.70
CA GLU A 162 -6.54 -13.18 -10.12
C GLU A 162 -5.19 -13.81 -9.76
N MET A 163 -4.09 -13.17 -10.13
CA MET A 163 -2.74 -13.66 -9.85
C MET A 163 -2.43 -13.72 -8.35
N TRP A 164 -2.91 -12.75 -7.57
CA TRP A 164 -2.73 -12.80 -6.12
C TRP A 164 -3.49 -13.97 -5.47
N ASP A 165 -4.72 -14.23 -5.89
CA ASP A 165 -5.49 -15.40 -5.42
C ASP A 165 -4.78 -16.72 -5.76
N GLU A 166 -4.26 -16.84 -6.99
CA GLU A 166 -3.47 -17.99 -7.43
C GLU A 166 -2.21 -18.18 -6.57
N ILE A 167 -1.41 -17.11 -6.37
CA ILE A 167 -0.21 -17.14 -5.54
C ILE A 167 -0.54 -17.55 -4.10
N CYS A 168 -1.57 -16.96 -3.50
CA CYS A 168 -2.01 -17.31 -2.16
C CYS A 168 -2.40 -18.79 -2.05
N THR A 169 -3.09 -19.30 -3.06
CA THR A 169 -3.57 -20.69 -3.08
C THR A 169 -2.45 -21.68 -3.32
N THR A 170 -1.66 -21.48 -4.38
CA THR A 170 -0.69 -22.46 -4.85
C THR A 170 0.63 -22.44 -4.09
N ARG A 171 1.12 -21.23 -3.76
CA ARG A 171 2.41 -21.07 -3.09
C ARG A 171 2.33 -21.11 -1.56
N TYR A 172 1.28 -20.52 -0.99
CA TYR A 172 1.12 -20.36 0.46
C TYR A 172 0.03 -21.22 1.07
N ASN A 173 -0.67 -22.04 0.27
CA ASN A 173 -1.73 -22.95 0.71
C ASN A 173 -2.81 -22.25 1.58
N VAL A 174 -3.14 -21.00 1.23
CA VAL A 174 -4.17 -20.21 1.93
C VAL A 174 -5.54 -20.79 1.61
N LYS A 175 -6.27 -21.23 2.63
CA LYS A 175 -7.58 -21.89 2.47
C LYS A 175 -8.76 -20.93 2.63
N ASP A 176 -8.66 -20.00 3.57
CA ASP A 176 -9.75 -19.07 3.87
C ASP A 176 -9.75 -17.91 2.85
N PRO A 177 -10.85 -17.74 2.07
CA PRO A 177 -10.95 -16.70 1.05
C PRO A 177 -10.72 -15.27 1.58
N LYS A 178 -10.97 -15.02 2.87
CA LYS A 178 -10.76 -13.70 3.45
C LYS A 178 -9.28 -13.27 3.44
N TYR A 179 -8.34 -14.23 3.51
CA TYR A 179 -6.90 -13.98 3.52
C TYR A 179 -6.28 -13.92 2.13
N LYS A 180 -7.02 -14.34 1.08
CA LYS A 180 -6.60 -14.27 -0.32
C LYS A 180 -6.99 -12.98 -1.03
N ARG A 181 -7.75 -12.11 -0.37
CA ARG A 181 -8.23 -10.87 -0.98
C ARG A 181 -7.08 -9.95 -1.36
N PHE A 182 -7.03 -9.55 -2.61
CA PHE A 182 -6.14 -8.47 -3.05
C PHE A 182 -6.64 -7.15 -2.48
N ARG A 183 -6.05 -6.73 -1.35
CA ARG A 183 -6.43 -5.49 -0.65
C ARG A 183 -5.52 -4.38 -1.10
N TYR A 184 -6.04 -3.43 -1.85
CA TYR A 184 -5.24 -2.38 -2.44
C TYR A 184 -5.92 -1.02 -2.43
N GLY A 185 -5.09 0.02 -2.40
CA GLY A 185 -5.43 1.37 -2.78
C GLY A 185 -4.81 1.71 -4.13
N VAL A 186 -5.28 2.76 -4.75
CA VAL A 186 -4.81 3.22 -6.05
C VAL A 186 -4.40 4.69 -5.98
N GLN A 187 -3.21 4.98 -6.52
CA GLN A 187 -2.80 6.34 -6.87
C GLN A 187 -3.18 6.57 -8.34
N VAL A 188 -4.10 7.47 -8.58
CA VAL A 188 -4.33 8.00 -9.93
C VAL A 188 -3.11 8.82 -10.36
N ASN A 189 -2.61 8.57 -11.57
CA ASN A 189 -1.32 9.07 -12.03
C ASN A 189 -1.31 10.58 -12.20
N SER A 190 -0.23 11.24 -11.80
CA SER A 190 -0.04 12.69 -11.99
C SER A 190 0.99 13.05 -13.07
N LEU A 191 1.78 12.08 -13.54
CA LEU A 191 2.83 12.34 -14.53
C LEU A 191 2.30 12.84 -15.88
N GLY A 192 1.06 12.44 -16.24
CA GLY A 192 0.40 12.89 -17.45
C GLY A 192 -0.26 14.26 -17.37
N LEU A 193 -0.27 14.88 -16.19
CA LEU A 193 -0.86 16.21 -16.00
C LEU A 193 0.05 17.30 -16.56
N THR A 194 -0.55 18.29 -17.22
CA THR A 194 0.17 19.36 -17.92
C THR A 194 -0.08 20.73 -17.31
N ALA A 195 0.93 21.60 -17.40
CA ALA A 195 0.79 23.01 -17.03
C ALA A 195 0.05 23.82 -18.12
N GLN A 196 0.19 23.41 -19.38
CA GLN A 196 -0.58 24.00 -20.48
C GLN A 196 -1.98 23.43 -20.51
N GLN A 197 -2.97 24.31 -20.62
CA GLN A 197 -4.41 23.96 -20.63
C GLN A 197 -4.73 23.02 -19.44
N PRO A 198 -4.49 23.47 -18.21
CA PRO A 198 -4.60 22.61 -17.02
C PRO A 198 -6.01 22.09 -16.77
N GLU A 199 -7.04 22.76 -17.34
CA GLU A 199 -8.44 22.33 -17.29
C GLU A 199 -8.64 20.93 -17.87
N ASN A 200 -7.83 20.55 -18.88
CA ASN A 200 -7.87 19.22 -19.48
C ASN A 200 -7.44 18.11 -18.50
N ASN A 201 -6.72 18.46 -17.44
CA ASN A 201 -6.32 17.52 -16.41
C ASN A 201 -7.52 16.93 -15.65
N VAL A 202 -8.63 17.69 -15.56
CA VAL A 202 -9.90 17.22 -15.00
C VAL A 202 -10.38 15.97 -15.73
N ALA A 203 -10.43 16.03 -17.07
CA ALA A 203 -10.85 14.88 -17.88
C ALA A 203 -9.86 13.70 -17.77
N ARG A 204 -8.54 13.96 -17.70
CA ARG A 204 -7.52 12.91 -17.52
C ARG A 204 -7.75 12.16 -16.23
N ILE A 205 -7.86 12.87 -15.11
CA ILE A 205 -8.08 12.29 -13.78
C ILE A 205 -9.36 11.45 -13.74
N ILE A 206 -10.45 11.92 -14.35
CA ILE A 206 -11.71 11.19 -14.41
C ILE A 206 -11.54 9.88 -15.20
N ILE A 207 -10.88 9.89 -16.34
CA ILE A 207 -10.65 8.69 -17.16
C ILE A 207 -9.81 7.68 -16.40
N GLU A 208 -8.76 8.12 -15.73
CA GLU A 208 -7.88 7.27 -14.91
C GLU A 208 -8.64 6.66 -13.72
N MET A 209 -9.46 7.46 -13.04
CA MET A 209 -10.31 6.99 -11.96
C MET A 209 -11.35 5.96 -12.44
N LEU A 210 -11.92 6.15 -13.62
CA LEU A 210 -12.89 5.21 -14.21
C LEU A 210 -12.25 3.83 -14.46
N ALA A 211 -10.96 3.75 -14.82
CA ALA A 211 -10.26 2.48 -14.94
C ALA A 211 -10.32 1.65 -13.66
N VAL A 212 -10.26 2.32 -12.51
CA VAL A 212 -10.35 1.69 -11.20
C VAL A 212 -11.78 1.31 -10.85
N THR A 213 -12.71 2.24 -10.98
CA THR A 213 -14.10 2.08 -10.52
C THR A 213 -14.90 1.10 -11.37
N LEU A 214 -14.55 0.97 -12.65
CA LEU A 214 -15.17 0.01 -13.58
C LEU A 214 -14.49 -1.38 -13.59
N SER A 215 -13.41 -1.57 -12.85
CA SER A 215 -12.77 -2.88 -12.67
C SER A 215 -13.66 -3.78 -11.81
N LYS A 216 -14.64 -4.42 -12.45
CA LYS A 216 -15.56 -5.35 -11.80
C LYS A 216 -14.77 -6.49 -11.15
N ASP A 217 -15.19 -6.91 -9.97
CA ASP A 217 -14.59 -7.98 -9.15
C ASP A 217 -13.19 -7.65 -8.56
N SER A 218 -12.64 -6.49 -8.90
CA SER A 218 -11.41 -5.96 -8.32
C SER A 218 -11.70 -4.64 -7.63
N ARG A 219 -12.08 -4.69 -6.35
CA ARG A 219 -12.51 -3.51 -5.58
C ARG A 219 -11.35 -2.85 -4.86
N ALA A 220 -10.91 -1.71 -5.35
CA ALA A 220 -9.99 -0.85 -4.61
C ALA A 220 -10.61 -0.40 -3.27
N ARG A 221 -9.79 -0.35 -2.22
CA ARG A 221 -10.17 0.15 -0.89
C ARG A 221 -10.16 1.67 -0.79
N ALA A 222 -9.28 2.28 -1.57
CA ALA A 222 -9.12 3.72 -1.63
C ALA A 222 -8.66 4.11 -3.03
N VAL A 223 -9.08 5.28 -3.47
CA VAL A 223 -8.59 5.92 -4.70
C VAL A 223 -8.10 7.31 -4.31
N GLN A 224 -6.82 7.55 -4.51
CA GLN A 224 -6.19 8.85 -4.28
C GLN A 224 -6.08 9.58 -5.61
N LEU A 225 -6.65 10.77 -5.69
CA LEU A 225 -6.62 11.61 -6.88
C LEU A 225 -5.58 12.73 -6.71
N PRO A 226 -4.81 13.05 -7.75
CA PRO A 226 -3.95 14.22 -7.76
C PRO A 226 -4.78 15.52 -7.81
N GLY A 227 -4.20 16.63 -7.41
CA GLY A 227 -4.77 17.94 -7.70
C GLY A 227 -4.77 18.20 -9.21
N TRP A 228 -5.87 18.64 -9.79
CA TRP A 228 -5.97 18.92 -11.25
C TRP A 228 -4.93 19.91 -11.75
N ASN A 229 -4.50 20.81 -10.87
CA ASN A 229 -3.49 21.85 -11.14
C ASN A 229 -2.11 21.54 -10.51
N GLU A 230 -1.83 20.30 -10.17
CA GLU A 230 -0.58 19.90 -9.51
C GLU A 230 0.68 20.35 -10.25
N ALA A 231 0.63 20.38 -11.59
CA ALA A 231 1.71 20.88 -12.43
C ALA A 231 1.99 22.39 -12.26
N LEU A 232 1.07 23.15 -11.68
CA LEU A 232 1.19 24.59 -11.42
C LEU A 232 1.65 24.93 -10.01
N GLY A 233 1.72 23.95 -9.10
CA GLY A 233 2.14 24.13 -7.73
C GLY A 233 1.19 23.48 -6.70
N LEU A 234 1.31 23.90 -5.44
CA LEU A 234 0.50 23.35 -4.36
C LEU A 234 -0.99 23.72 -4.53
N PRO A 235 -1.91 22.76 -4.32
CA PRO A 235 -3.34 22.99 -4.46
C PRO A 235 -3.87 23.93 -3.36
N ARG A 236 -4.71 24.86 -3.76
CA ARG A 236 -5.51 25.71 -2.84
C ARG A 236 -6.73 24.91 -2.37
N PRO A 237 -7.45 25.36 -1.33
CA PRO A 237 -8.67 24.70 -0.86
C PRO A 237 -9.72 24.48 -1.97
N TRP A 238 -9.88 25.43 -2.87
CA TRP A 238 -10.75 25.31 -4.05
C TRP A 238 -10.33 24.17 -4.98
N ASP A 239 -9.03 24.01 -5.20
CA ASP A 239 -8.50 22.98 -6.10
C ASP A 239 -8.71 21.57 -5.52
N GLN A 240 -8.61 21.44 -4.19
CA GLN A 240 -8.86 20.16 -3.50
C GLN A 240 -10.35 19.75 -3.52
N GLN A 241 -11.27 20.71 -3.57
CA GLN A 241 -12.70 20.42 -3.70
C GLN A 241 -13.01 19.65 -5.00
N TRP A 242 -12.25 19.86 -6.07
CA TRP A 242 -12.41 19.13 -7.30
C TRP A 242 -12.16 17.62 -7.15
N SER A 243 -11.16 17.22 -6.39
CA SER A 243 -10.91 15.81 -6.11
C SER A 243 -12.08 15.12 -5.41
N LEU A 244 -12.79 15.83 -4.55
CA LEU A 244 -14.03 15.33 -3.94
C LEU A 244 -15.19 15.27 -4.95
N ARG A 245 -15.34 16.27 -5.80
CA ARG A 245 -16.39 16.33 -6.82
C ARG A 245 -16.23 15.27 -7.91
N PHE A 246 -15.00 14.91 -8.29
CA PHE A 246 -14.75 13.85 -9.26
C PHE A 246 -15.24 12.48 -8.77
N GLN A 247 -15.34 12.30 -7.46
CA GLN A 247 -15.78 11.04 -6.84
C GLN A 247 -17.29 10.98 -6.61
N GLN A 248 -18.03 12.06 -6.87
CA GLN A 248 -19.48 12.13 -6.79
C GLN A 248 -20.15 11.72 -8.11
#